data_f8feedf927e6c362b6db9f40f01ca6ea
#
_entry.id   f8feedf927e6c362b6db9f40f01ca6ea
#
_cell.length_a   1.000
_cell.length_b   1.000
_cell.length_c   1.000
_cell.angle_alpha   90.00
_cell.angle_beta   90.00
_cell.angle_gamma   90.00
#
_symmetry.space_group_name_H-M   'P 1'
#
loop_
_entity.id
_entity.type
_entity.pdbx_description
1 polymer ?
#
loop_
_entity_poly.entity_id
_entity_poly.type
_entity_poly.pdbx_seq_one_letter_code
_entity_poly.pdbx_strand_id
1 'polypeptide(L)'
;MLSKATTSLLINICLAALAIYCFSIYRYAYNMPAGDDYDAVLRFLNQYVSTDWTNRLRLIFSQHNEHRLVLTRTLSAIDFSLFGKINFSHLILLGLLGWMLAIFTFWRFSHQSGISFVQFTPVAILLASFSHFDIMTWAVGSTQQYFQLLFAILS
;
A
#
# COMPACT_ATOMS: atom_id res chain seq x y z
N MET A 1 -27.56 13.30 19.56
CA MET A 1 -26.11 13.47 19.79
C MET A 1 -25.61 12.31 20.65
N LEU A 2 -24.50 11.66 20.27
CA LEU A 2 -23.88 10.63 21.11
C LEU A 2 -23.29 11.25 22.38
N SER A 3 -23.23 10.50 23.47
CA SER A 3 -22.58 10.94 24.71
C SER A 3 -21.05 11.08 24.46
N LYS A 4 -20.38 11.95 25.23
CA LYS A 4 -18.90 12.08 25.13
C LYS A 4 -18.19 10.74 25.37
N ALA A 5 -18.70 9.92 26.30
CA ALA A 5 -18.17 8.59 26.60
C ALA A 5 -18.30 7.64 25.37
N THR A 6 -19.47 7.61 24.73
CA THR A 6 -19.71 6.80 23.52
C THR A 6 -18.79 7.24 22.37
N THR A 7 -18.62 8.56 22.16
CA THR A 7 -17.74 9.10 21.16
C THR A 7 -16.28 8.67 21.39
N SER A 8 -15.78 8.81 22.62
CA SER A 8 -14.43 8.38 22.99
C SER A 8 -14.24 6.88 22.80
N LEU A 9 -15.21 6.06 23.16
CA LEU A 9 -15.15 4.61 22.96
C LEU A 9 -15.04 4.24 21.48
N LEU A 10 -15.85 4.84 20.61
CA LEU A 10 -15.80 4.59 19.16
C LEU A 10 -14.44 5.00 18.54
N ILE A 11 -13.89 6.14 18.97
CA ILE A 11 -12.56 6.57 18.53
C ILE A 11 -11.50 5.53 18.94
N ASN A 12 -11.52 5.08 20.19
CA ASN A 12 -10.55 4.10 20.69
C ASN A 12 -10.67 2.76 19.96
N ILE A 13 -11.88 2.29 19.68
CA ILE A 13 -12.11 1.06 18.88
C ILE A 13 -11.52 1.23 17.46
N CYS A 14 -11.78 2.36 16.82
CA CYS A 14 -11.23 2.64 15.48
C CYS A 14 -9.70 2.64 15.49
N LEU A 15 -9.09 3.37 16.42
CA LEU A 15 -7.63 3.43 16.55
C LEU A 15 -7.02 2.06 16.86
N ALA A 16 -7.65 1.27 17.71
CA ALA A 16 -7.22 -0.09 18.01
C ALA A 16 -7.30 -0.99 16.75
N ALA A 17 -8.39 -0.92 15.99
CA ALA A 17 -8.53 -1.68 14.74
C ALA A 17 -7.44 -1.33 13.73
N LEU A 18 -7.17 -0.04 13.50
CA LEU A 18 -6.11 0.43 12.63
C LEU A 18 -4.72 -0.02 13.11
N ALA A 19 -4.46 0.08 14.42
CA ALA A 19 -3.19 -0.35 15.00
C ALA A 19 -2.96 -1.86 14.88
N ILE A 20 -3.99 -2.67 15.16
CA ILE A 20 -3.95 -4.14 15.00
C ILE A 20 -3.69 -4.49 13.53
N TYR A 21 -4.37 -3.83 12.60
CA TYR A 21 -4.17 -4.05 11.18
C TYR A 21 -2.73 -3.73 10.75
N CYS A 22 -2.22 -2.54 11.07
CA CYS A 22 -0.85 -2.14 10.75
C CYS A 22 0.19 -3.08 11.37
N PHE A 23 0.00 -3.46 12.64
CA PHE A 23 0.88 -4.41 13.32
C PHE A 23 0.85 -5.79 12.66
N SER A 24 -0.32 -6.27 12.25
CA SER A 24 -0.44 -7.55 11.56
C SER A 24 0.29 -7.55 10.21
N ILE A 25 0.12 -6.49 9.41
CA ILE A 25 0.86 -6.37 8.14
C ILE A 25 2.37 -6.33 8.41
N TYR A 26 2.83 -5.50 9.35
CA TYR A 26 4.25 -5.46 9.73
C TYR A 26 4.78 -6.84 10.16
N ARG A 27 4.00 -7.58 10.95
CA ARG A 27 4.39 -8.90 11.46
C ARG A 27 4.48 -9.96 10.36
N TYR A 28 3.65 -9.86 9.32
CA TYR A 28 3.55 -10.81 8.22
C TYR A 28 4.17 -10.31 6.91
N ALA A 29 4.84 -9.17 6.91
CA ALA A 29 5.61 -8.67 5.77
C ALA A 29 6.90 -9.49 5.60
N TYR A 30 6.80 -10.68 5.04
CA TYR A 30 7.96 -11.54 4.81
C TYR A 30 8.77 -11.09 3.60
N ASN A 31 10.10 -11.20 3.69
CA ASN A 31 11.00 -10.96 2.57
C ASN A 31 11.04 -12.18 1.64
N MET A 32 9.90 -12.50 1.05
CA MET A 32 9.72 -13.61 0.11
C MET A 32 8.86 -13.15 -1.07
N PRO A 33 9.25 -13.50 -2.32
CA PRO A 33 8.41 -13.24 -3.48
C PRO A 33 7.17 -14.13 -3.46
N ALA A 34 6.04 -13.62 -3.89
CA ALA A 34 4.79 -14.34 -4.04
C ALA A 34 4.12 -13.98 -5.37
N GLY A 35 3.46 -14.95 -6.01
CA GLY A 35 2.69 -14.72 -7.23
C GLY A 35 3.49 -13.98 -8.31
N ASP A 36 2.98 -12.84 -8.74
CA ASP A 36 3.58 -12.03 -9.82
C ASP A 36 4.89 -11.34 -9.42
N ASP A 37 5.32 -11.35 -8.15
CA ASP A 37 6.61 -10.79 -7.74
C ASP A 37 7.79 -11.41 -8.50
N TYR A 38 7.69 -12.67 -8.91
CA TYR A 38 8.72 -13.32 -9.71
C TYR A 38 8.93 -12.64 -11.06
N ASP A 39 7.85 -12.26 -11.73
CA ASP A 39 7.91 -11.62 -13.04
C ASP A 39 7.96 -10.09 -12.95
N ALA A 40 7.13 -9.51 -12.12
CA ALA A 40 6.97 -8.06 -12.01
C ALA A 40 8.15 -7.38 -11.33
N VAL A 41 8.83 -8.08 -10.40
CA VAL A 41 9.96 -7.54 -9.63
C VAL A 41 11.26 -8.25 -9.98
N LEU A 42 11.37 -9.56 -9.81
CA LEU A 42 12.66 -10.26 -9.99
C LEU A 42 13.11 -10.29 -11.45
N ARG A 43 12.24 -10.71 -12.37
CA ARG A 43 12.58 -10.68 -13.82
C ARG A 43 12.85 -9.26 -14.29
N PHE A 44 12.02 -8.30 -13.87
CA PHE A 44 12.22 -6.88 -14.16
C PHE A 44 13.58 -6.40 -13.69
N LEU A 45 13.98 -6.63 -12.44
CA LEU A 45 15.26 -6.20 -11.89
C LEU A 45 16.45 -6.85 -12.60
N ASN A 46 16.36 -8.13 -12.94
CA ASN A 46 17.40 -8.81 -13.70
C ASN A 46 17.65 -8.14 -15.07
N GLN A 47 16.59 -7.75 -15.76
CA GLN A 47 16.68 -6.99 -17.01
C GLN A 47 17.17 -5.56 -16.78
N TYR A 48 16.68 -4.91 -15.71
CA TYR A 48 17.00 -3.53 -15.37
C TYR A 48 18.49 -3.31 -15.08
N VAL A 49 19.13 -4.23 -14.36
CA VAL A 49 20.57 -4.11 -14.04
C VAL A 49 21.48 -4.43 -15.21
N SER A 50 21.02 -5.28 -16.15
CA SER A 50 21.80 -5.70 -17.32
C SER A 50 21.70 -4.75 -18.53
N THR A 51 20.92 -3.66 -18.43
CA THR A 51 20.64 -2.78 -19.56
C THR A 51 21.08 -1.34 -19.30
N ASP A 52 21.19 -0.54 -20.40
CA ASP A 52 21.55 0.87 -20.35
C ASP A 52 20.41 1.76 -19.82
N TRP A 53 20.74 3.01 -19.48
CA TRP A 53 19.81 3.94 -18.83
C TRP A 53 18.51 4.19 -19.63
N THR A 54 18.60 4.34 -20.93
CA THR A 54 17.44 4.60 -21.79
C THR A 54 16.46 3.42 -21.77
N ASN A 55 16.98 2.21 -21.84
CA ASN A 55 16.17 1.00 -21.76
C ASN A 55 15.66 0.71 -20.35
N ARG A 56 16.35 1.16 -19.29
CA ARG A 56 15.83 1.10 -17.91
C ARG A 56 14.53 1.87 -17.76
N LEU A 57 14.45 3.08 -18.29
CA LEU A 57 13.20 3.85 -18.30
C LEU A 57 12.10 3.12 -19.08
N ARG A 58 12.43 2.58 -20.27
CA ARG A 58 11.47 1.79 -21.05
C ARG A 58 10.95 0.58 -20.29
N LEU A 59 11.80 -0.14 -19.54
CA LEU A 59 11.42 -1.28 -18.72
C LEU A 59 10.46 -0.88 -17.60
N ILE A 60 10.69 0.25 -16.90
CA ILE A 60 9.79 0.75 -15.85
C ILE A 60 8.39 0.97 -16.42
N PHE A 61 8.27 1.57 -17.62
CA PHE A 61 7.00 1.87 -18.26
C PHE A 61 6.44 0.74 -19.12
N SER A 62 7.13 -0.39 -19.24
CA SER A 62 6.69 -1.51 -20.08
C SER A 62 5.45 -2.17 -19.48
N GLN A 63 4.62 -2.71 -20.36
CA GLN A 63 3.43 -3.46 -19.98
C GLN A 63 3.81 -4.77 -19.28
N HIS A 64 3.02 -5.13 -18.27
CA HIS A 64 3.05 -6.42 -17.59
C HIS A 64 1.64 -7.01 -17.63
N ASN A 65 1.46 -8.08 -18.37
CA ASN A 65 0.12 -8.61 -18.66
C ASN A 65 -0.82 -7.51 -19.16
N GLU A 66 -1.93 -7.26 -18.48
CA GLU A 66 -2.91 -6.23 -18.81
C GLU A 66 -2.64 -4.88 -18.12
N HIS A 67 -1.61 -4.80 -17.27
CA HIS A 67 -1.34 -3.63 -16.42
C HIS A 67 0.05 -3.02 -16.67
N ARG A 68 0.23 -1.78 -16.25
CA ARG A 68 1.53 -1.13 -16.16
C ARG A 68 1.90 -0.95 -14.70
N LEU A 69 2.93 -1.65 -14.26
CA LEU A 69 3.38 -1.67 -12.86
C LEU A 69 4.45 -0.59 -12.60
N VAL A 70 4.25 0.62 -13.14
CA VAL A 70 5.26 1.69 -13.10
C VAL A 70 5.73 1.97 -11.68
N LEU A 71 4.79 2.12 -10.74
CA LEU A 71 5.14 2.45 -9.35
C LEU A 71 5.89 1.30 -8.67
N THR A 72 5.38 0.08 -8.73
CA THR A 72 6.02 -1.10 -8.15
C THR A 72 7.44 -1.28 -8.69
N ARG A 73 7.64 -1.15 -10.00
CA ARG A 73 8.97 -1.25 -10.64
C ARG A 73 9.89 -0.12 -10.22
N THR A 74 9.37 1.10 -10.12
CA THR A 74 10.15 2.26 -9.64
C THR A 74 10.62 2.04 -8.20
N LEU A 75 9.71 1.64 -7.31
CA LEU A 75 10.03 1.34 -5.91
C LEU A 75 11.03 0.19 -5.80
N SER A 76 10.87 -0.87 -6.60
CA SER A 76 11.81 -1.99 -6.64
C SER A 76 13.20 -1.58 -7.14
N ALA A 77 13.28 -0.74 -8.16
CA ALA A 77 14.55 -0.21 -8.66
C ALA A 77 15.24 0.69 -7.63
N ILE A 78 14.48 1.51 -6.90
CA ILE A 78 14.99 2.34 -5.80
C ILE A 78 15.51 1.47 -4.67
N ASP A 79 14.71 0.51 -4.18
CA ASP A 79 15.11 -0.41 -3.09
C ASP A 79 16.40 -1.15 -3.46
N PHE A 80 16.46 -1.71 -4.66
CA PHE A 80 17.65 -2.39 -5.16
C PHE A 80 18.86 -1.44 -5.26
N SER A 81 18.67 -0.21 -5.71
CA SER A 81 19.76 0.77 -5.86
C SER A 81 20.31 1.22 -4.51
N LEU A 82 19.46 1.31 -3.48
CA LEU A 82 19.85 1.73 -2.15
C LEU A 82 20.54 0.62 -1.34
N PHE A 83 20.06 -0.61 -1.48
CA PHE A 83 20.49 -1.72 -0.62
C PHE A 83 21.32 -2.80 -1.35
N GLY A 84 21.51 -2.70 -2.67
CA GLY A 84 22.21 -3.70 -3.49
C GLY A 84 21.48 -5.05 -3.62
N LYS A 85 20.29 -5.16 -3.03
CA LYS A 85 19.42 -6.34 -3.06
C LYS A 85 17.98 -5.91 -2.88
N ILE A 86 17.04 -6.65 -3.47
CA ILE A 86 15.62 -6.40 -3.24
C ILE A 86 15.17 -6.96 -1.88
N ASN A 87 14.30 -6.22 -1.21
CA ASN A 87 13.64 -6.66 0.00
C ASN A 87 12.11 -6.51 -0.14
N PHE A 88 11.41 -7.61 -0.30
CA PHE A 88 9.97 -7.64 -0.47
C PHE A 88 9.22 -7.06 0.74
N SER A 89 9.76 -7.21 1.97
CA SER A 89 9.18 -6.58 3.17
C SER A 89 9.15 -5.06 3.05
N HIS A 90 10.17 -4.43 2.44
CA HIS A 90 10.18 -2.98 2.21
C HIS A 90 9.04 -2.56 1.26
N LEU A 91 8.82 -3.30 0.18
CA LEU A 91 7.75 -3.03 -0.77
C LEU A 91 6.37 -3.18 -0.11
N ILE A 92 6.17 -4.23 0.69
CA ILE A 92 4.94 -4.44 1.46
C ILE A 92 4.69 -3.27 2.43
N LEU A 93 5.71 -2.83 3.16
CA LEU A 93 5.60 -1.72 4.10
C LEU A 93 5.37 -0.38 3.39
N LEU A 94 5.93 -0.18 2.20
CA LEU A 94 5.61 0.97 1.36
C LEU A 94 4.15 0.92 0.89
N GLY A 95 3.63 -0.24 0.53
CA GLY A 95 2.20 -0.43 0.27
C GLY A 95 1.33 -0.07 1.47
N LEU A 96 1.71 -0.52 2.68
CA LEU A 96 1.02 -0.15 3.92
C LEU A 96 1.03 1.37 4.15
N LEU A 97 2.14 2.05 3.85
CA LEU A 97 2.20 3.51 3.89
C LEU A 97 1.21 4.14 2.90
N GLY A 98 1.13 3.62 1.66
CA GLY A 98 0.13 4.04 0.66
C GLY A 98 -1.30 3.91 1.17
N TRP A 99 -1.62 2.79 1.83
CA TRP A 99 -2.91 2.56 2.47
C TRP A 99 -3.21 3.56 3.60
N MET A 100 -2.24 3.81 4.49
CA MET A 100 -2.40 4.81 5.56
C MET A 100 -2.66 6.20 4.99
N LEU A 101 -1.92 6.59 3.96
CA LEU A 101 -2.11 7.88 3.27
C LEU A 101 -3.50 7.95 2.59
N ALA A 102 -3.97 6.86 1.99
CA ALA A 102 -5.30 6.80 1.39
C ALA A 102 -6.41 7.01 2.43
N ILE A 103 -6.35 6.31 3.57
CA ILE A 103 -7.30 6.49 4.68
C ILE A 103 -7.25 7.92 5.22
N PHE A 104 -6.05 8.45 5.45
CA PHE A 104 -5.89 9.81 5.95
C PHE A 104 -6.46 10.85 4.96
N THR A 105 -6.20 10.71 3.67
CA THR A 105 -6.71 11.61 2.64
C THR A 105 -8.23 11.52 2.55
N PHE A 106 -8.78 10.30 2.58
CA PHE A 106 -10.22 10.09 2.57
C PHE A 106 -10.89 10.69 3.80
N TRP A 107 -10.29 10.50 4.99
CA TRP A 107 -10.72 11.18 6.21
C TRP A 107 -10.71 12.70 6.04
N ARG A 108 -9.63 13.29 5.52
CA ARG A 108 -9.50 14.74 5.32
C ARG A 108 -10.62 15.30 4.43
N PHE A 109 -10.89 14.67 3.30
CA PHE A 109 -11.96 15.10 2.40
C PHE A 109 -13.35 14.91 3.02
N SER A 110 -13.60 13.79 3.70
CA SER A 110 -14.85 13.56 4.42
C SER A 110 -15.08 14.61 5.50
N HIS A 111 -14.04 14.98 6.24
CA HIS A 111 -14.11 16.00 7.28
C HIS A 111 -14.40 17.40 6.71
N GLN A 112 -13.80 17.75 5.58
CA GLN A 112 -14.10 19.01 4.87
C GLN A 112 -15.57 19.07 4.40
N SER A 113 -16.19 17.93 4.13
CA SER A 113 -17.62 17.80 3.78
C SER A 113 -18.53 17.74 5.02
N GLY A 114 -18.01 18.01 6.21
CA GLY A 114 -18.79 18.06 7.46
C GLY A 114 -19.01 16.71 8.14
N ILE A 115 -18.39 15.62 7.66
CA ILE A 115 -18.46 14.30 8.29
C ILE A 115 -17.54 14.29 9.53
N SER A 116 -18.11 13.98 10.69
CA SER A 116 -17.35 13.82 11.92
C SER A 116 -16.52 12.52 11.92
N PHE A 117 -15.47 12.46 12.74
CA PHE A 117 -14.65 11.25 12.88
C PHE A 117 -15.50 10.02 13.28
N VAL A 118 -16.48 10.20 14.13
CA VAL A 118 -17.38 9.11 14.57
C VAL A 118 -18.19 8.55 13.39
N GLN A 119 -18.66 9.41 12.50
CA GLN A 119 -19.37 8.99 11.28
C GLN A 119 -18.43 8.29 10.28
N PHE A 120 -17.16 8.65 10.26
CA PHE A 120 -16.14 8.01 9.42
C PHE A 120 -15.66 6.66 9.99
N THR A 121 -15.80 6.41 11.30
CA THR A 121 -15.32 5.19 11.98
C THR A 121 -15.72 3.89 11.27
N PRO A 122 -16.98 3.65 10.83
CA PRO A 122 -17.33 2.42 10.13
C PRO A 122 -16.51 2.20 8.84
N VAL A 123 -16.26 3.27 8.09
CA VAL A 123 -15.44 3.21 6.86
C VAL A 123 -13.99 2.83 7.20
N ALA A 124 -13.40 3.45 8.22
CA ALA A 124 -12.04 3.14 8.65
C ALA A 124 -11.90 1.69 9.12
N ILE A 125 -12.88 1.16 9.86
CA ILE A 125 -12.91 -0.24 10.31
C ILE A 125 -13.06 -1.20 9.12
N LEU A 126 -13.89 -0.90 8.14
CA LEU A 126 -14.04 -1.72 6.93
C LEU A 126 -12.75 -1.74 6.11
N LEU A 127 -12.06 -0.61 5.98
CA LEU A 127 -10.77 -0.52 5.31
C LEU A 127 -9.66 -1.25 6.08
N ALA A 128 -9.76 -1.36 7.40
CA ALA A 128 -8.86 -2.16 8.25
C ALA A 128 -9.29 -3.64 8.39
N SER A 129 -10.22 -4.10 7.57
CA SER A 129 -10.64 -5.51 7.60
C SER A 129 -9.57 -6.42 7.00
N PHE A 130 -9.45 -7.64 7.55
CA PHE A 130 -8.50 -8.64 7.03
C PHE A 130 -8.95 -9.31 5.73
N SER A 131 -10.05 -8.89 5.12
CA SER A 131 -10.50 -9.39 3.82
C SER A 131 -9.49 -9.10 2.69
N HIS A 132 -8.59 -8.15 2.88
CA HIS A 132 -7.54 -7.78 1.93
C HIS A 132 -6.14 -8.21 2.37
N PHE A 133 -6.04 -9.07 3.39
CA PHE A 133 -4.76 -9.44 4.00
C PHE A 133 -3.78 -10.05 3.00
N ASP A 134 -4.24 -10.92 2.09
CA ASP A 134 -3.40 -11.53 1.07
C ASP A 134 -2.76 -10.47 0.16
N ILE A 135 -3.54 -9.46 -0.26
CA ILE A 135 -3.04 -8.36 -1.10
C ILE A 135 -2.03 -7.50 -0.32
N MET A 136 -2.27 -7.27 0.98
CA MET A 136 -1.41 -6.44 1.82
C MET A 136 -0.07 -7.08 2.14
N THR A 137 0.00 -8.40 2.16
CA THR A 137 1.23 -9.16 2.43
C THR A 137 1.97 -9.60 1.18
N TRP A 138 1.52 -9.17 0.01
CA TRP A 138 2.10 -9.41 -1.29
C TRP A 138 2.66 -8.11 -1.88
N ALA A 139 3.95 -8.08 -2.28
CA ALA A 139 4.66 -6.85 -2.63
C ALA A 139 4.05 -6.10 -3.83
N VAL A 140 3.78 -6.80 -4.94
CA VAL A 140 3.13 -6.20 -6.12
C VAL A 140 1.71 -5.76 -5.76
N GLY A 141 0.94 -6.63 -5.08
CA GLY A 141 -0.44 -6.34 -4.71
C GLY A 141 -0.54 -5.10 -3.81
N SER A 142 0.27 -5.05 -2.74
CA SER A 142 0.25 -3.92 -1.79
C SER A 142 0.67 -2.59 -2.44
N THR A 143 1.76 -2.56 -3.19
CA THR A 143 2.23 -1.34 -3.84
C THR A 143 1.28 -0.86 -4.93
N GLN A 144 0.69 -1.77 -5.71
CA GLN A 144 -0.21 -1.40 -6.80
C GLN A 144 -1.56 -0.93 -6.27
N GLN A 145 -2.26 -1.74 -5.48
CA GLN A 145 -3.65 -1.50 -5.10
C GLN A 145 -3.81 -0.27 -4.19
N TYR A 146 -2.93 -0.10 -3.22
CA TYR A 146 -3.12 0.98 -2.24
C TYR A 146 -2.67 2.34 -2.74
N PHE A 147 -1.65 2.40 -3.59
CA PHE A 147 -1.33 3.66 -4.25
C PHE A 147 -2.33 4.01 -5.36
N GLN A 148 -2.91 3.02 -6.04
CA GLN A 148 -4.04 3.28 -6.95
C GLN A 148 -5.24 3.88 -6.22
N LEU A 149 -5.58 3.32 -5.05
CA LEU A 149 -6.63 3.88 -4.20
C LEU A 149 -6.31 5.33 -3.77
N LEU A 150 -5.08 5.58 -3.32
CA LEU A 150 -4.64 6.92 -2.94
C LEU A 150 -4.77 7.91 -4.11
N PHE A 151 -4.28 7.54 -5.29
CA PHE A 151 -4.35 8.41 -6.47
C PHE A 151 -5.79 8.62 -6.95
N ALA A 152 -6.64 7.60 -6.86
CA ALA A 152 -8.06 7.73 -7.18
C ALA A 152 -8.80 8.69 -6.24
N ILE A 153 -8.39 8.77 -4.95
CA ILE A 153 -8.96 9.73 -3.99
C ILE A 153 -8.45 11.15 -4.26
N LEU A 154 -7.22 11.28 -4.78
CA LEU A 154 -6.58 12.59 -5.03
C LEU A 154 -6.98 13.21 -6.39
N SER A 155 -7.55 12.42 -7.32
CA SER A 155 -7.99 12.87 -8.64
C SER A 155 -9.37 13.54 -8.59
#